data_be09b867f491b8c12448db29ed22bfd6
#
_entry.id   be09b867f491b8c12448db29ed22bfd6
#
_cell.length_a   1.000
_cell.length_b   1.000
_cell.length_c   1.000
_cell.angle_alpha   90.00
_cell.angle_beta   90.00
_cell.angle_gamma   90.00
#
_symmetry.space_group_name_H-M   'P 1'
#
loop_
_entity.id
_entity.type
_entity.pdbx_description
1 polymer ?
#
loop_
_entity_poly.entity_id
_entity_poly.type
_entity_poly.pdbx_seq_one_letter_code
_entity_poly.pdbx_strand_id
1 'polypeptide(L)'
;MKVRTLYWSHLAAYEKCPQMYLWGYGWGDIDCGGGPGKRKPKPQDRSLHHPVMGIVIQSVLEDFYNDYLWKHQAGLMDKLVRLTKEKLTSTLAKPRFKINWQEISFEEMETICVDGVLGYIKTMKAHKFLGDYAKSEVELFGYVDKYLPLGGRADFIIRRDDTGITMLDGKNSKTKMKYTDPDQLRWYALCHALSYGKFPDRLGFVWYRYPYEEGNEEETGVDWIEFTRRDLKELAQRAQKVRKGQRAEKFDPTPVAKNCRFCDFESVCEPRKVQRAANSAKRRKKVGLPVVEDYSGPTELGFGSIQSPAGSGKK
;
A
#
# COMPACT_ATOMS: atom_id res chain seq x y z
N MET A 1 -20.31 14.07 -15.50
CA MET A 1 -19.17 13.71 -14.60
C MET A 1 -18.61 12.35 -15.04
N LYS A 2 -17.31 12.24 -15.36
CA LYS A 2 -16.68 10.98 -15.76
C LYS A 2 -16.72 10.00 -14.58
N VAL A 3 -17.27 8.80 -14.77
CA VAL A 3 -17.35 7.80 -13.71
C VAL A 3 -15.95 7.25 -13.43
N ARG A 4 -15.43 7.47 -12.21
CA ARG A 4 -14.09 7.05 -11.80
C ARG A 4 -14.12 5.60 -11.28
N THR A 5 -13.19 4.76 -11.75
CA THR A 5 -13.04 3.38 -11.26
C THR A 5 -12.67 3.38 -9.76
N LEU A 6 -13.31 2.53 -9.00
CA LEU A 6 -13.01 2.31 -7.59
C LEU A 6 -12.08 1.10 -7.46
N TYR A 7 -10.97 1.27 -6.78
CA TYR A 7 -9.97 0.24 -6.47
C TYR A 7 -10.04 -0.12 -4.99
N TRP A 8 -9.48 -1.27 -4.60
CA TRP A 8 -9.38 -1.67 -3.19
C TRP A 8 -8.75 -0.57 -2.32
N SER A 9 -7.62 -0.02 -2.75
CA SER A 9 -6.94 1.06 -2.02
C SER A 9 -7.81 2.31 -1.82
N HIS A 10 -8.71 2.59 -2.76
CA HIS A 10 -9.67 3.70 -2.64
C HIS A 10 -10.74 3.41 -1.60
N LEU A 11 -11.31 2.19 -1.63
CA LEU A 11 -12.31 1.74 -0.67
C LEU A 11 -11.73 1.78 0.74
N ALA A 12 -10.61 1.08 0.96
CA ALA A 12 -9.95 0.98 2.26
C ALA A 12 -9.54 2.37 2.81
N ALA A 13 -9.03 3.27 1.95
CA ALA A 13 -8.68 4.62 2.35
C ALA A 13 -9.91 5.42 2.79
N TYR A 14 -11.02 5.35 2.04
CA TYR A 14 -12.24 6.08 2.35
C TYR A 14 -12.89 5.56 3.64
N GLU A 15 -12.98 4.25 3.82
CA GLU A 15 -13.52 3.65 5.05
C GLU A 15 -12.66 3.95 6.28
N LYS A 16 -11.36 3.98 6.13
CA LYS A 16 -10.43 4.36 7.18
C LYS A 16 -10.58 5.82 7.59
N CYS A 17 -10.60 6.73 6.60
CA CYS A 17 -10.80 8.17 6.80
C CYS A 17 -11.13 8.82 5.46
N PRO A 18 -12.37 9.32 5.24
CA PRO A 18 -12.75 9.94 3.98
C PRO A 18 -11.84 11.10 3.56
N GLN A 19 -11.35 11.91 4.52
CA GLN A 19 -10.38 12.98 4.24
C GLN A 19 -9.04 12.42 3.74
N MET A 20 -8.56 11.30 4.31
CA MET A 20 -7.33 10.64 3.84
C MET A 20 -7.49 10.17 2.39
N TYR A 21 -8.65 9.63 2.02
CA TYR A 21 -8.96 9.30 0.64
C TYR A 21 -8.92 10.55 -0.26
N LEU A 22 -9.62 11.63 0.12
CA LEU A 22 -9.64 12.87 -0.66
C LEU A 22 -8.23 13.40 -0.91
N TRP A 23 -7.41 13.47 0.13
CA TRP A 23 -6.03 13.97 0.03
C TRP A 23 -5.12 13.04 -0.77
N GLY A 24 -5.30 11.72 -0.64
CA GLY A 24 -4.49 10.73 -1.33
C GLY A 24 -4.80 10.56 -2.81
N TYR A 25 -6.04 10.79 -3.21
CA TYR A 25 -6.50 10.45 -4.56
C TYR A 25 -7.15 11.61 -5.31
N GLY A 26 -7.54 12.69 -4.63
CA GLY A 26 -8.33 13.79 -5.19
C GLY A 26 -9.77 13.40 -5.51
N TRP A 27 -10.66 14.36 -5.69
CA TRP A 27 -12.05 14.12 -6.10
C TRP A 27 -12.65 15.36 -6.74
N GLY A 28 -13.36 15.19 -7.89
CA GLY A 28 -14.02 16.29 -8.59
C GLY A 28 -13.08 17.47 -8.82
N ASP A 29 -13.56 18.65 -8.48
CA ASP A 29 -12.81 19.91 -8.55
C ASP A 29 -12.32 20.40 -7.18
N ILE A 30 -12.42 19.56 -6.14
CA ILE A 30 -12.00 19.91 -4.79
C ILE A 30 -10.48 20.09 -4.75
N ASP A 31 -10.03 21.28 -4.35
CA ASP A 31 -8.60 21.55 -4.12
C ASP A 31 -8.21 21.19 -2.67
N CYS A 32 -7.28 20.26 -2.54
CA CYS A 32 -6.70 19.85 -1.26
C CYS A 32 -5.24 20.31 -1.10
N GLY A 33 -4.83 21.32 -1.84
CA GLY A 33 -3.48 21.87 -1.82
C GLY A 33 -2.55 21.31 -2.91
N GLY A 34 -3.11 20.57 -3.87
CA GLY A 34 -2.39 20.11 -5.08
C GLY A 34 -2.98 20.67 -6.38
N GLY A 35 -4.01 21.52 -6.24
CA GLY A 35 -4.86 22.03 -7.32
C GLY A 35 -6.19 21.26 -7.44
N PRO A 36 -7.18 21.81 -8.18
CA PRO A 36 -8.50 21.22 -8.33
C PRO A 36 -8.47 19.76 -8.77
N GLY A 37 -9.14 18.87 -8.04
CA GLY A 37 -9.23 17.45 -8.31
C GLY A 37 -7.93 16.66 -8.16
N LYS A 38 -6.83 17.29 -7.79
CA LYS A 38 -5.54 16.64 -7.59
C LYS A 38 -5.33 16.22 -6.14
N ARG A 39 -4.49 15.22 -5.96
CA ARG A 39 -4.06 14.76 -4.63
C ARG A 39 -3.22 15.81 -3.92
N LYS A 40 -3.32 15.87 -2.59
CA LYS A 40 -2.44 16.68 -1.76
C LYS A 40 -1.00 16.14 -1.83
N PRO A 41 0.02 17.01 -1.94
CA PRO A 41 1.40 16.59 -1.79
C PRO A 41 1.60 15.89 -0.44
N LYS A 42 2.25 14.72 -0.45
CA LYS A 42 2.57 14.00 0.79
C LYS A 42 3.75 14.67 1.48
N PRO A 43 3.70 14.87 2.82
CA PRO A 43 4.91 15.20 3.57
C PRO A 43 5.96 14.13 3.35
N GLN A 44 7.22 14.55 3.11
CA GLN A 44 8.30 13.63 2.71
C GLN A 44 9.12 13.15 3.90
N ASP A 45 8.47 12.53 4.89
CA ASP A 45 9.11 12.24 6.18
C ASP A 45 9.42 10.76 6.41
N ARG A 46 9.19 9.89 5.41
CA ARG A 46 9.36 8.44 5.58
C ARG A 46 10.32 7.85 4.57
N SER A 47 11.22 7.01 5.05
CA SER A 47 12.02 6.14 4.20
C SER A 47 11.12 5.20 3.39
N LEU A 48 11.43 5.06 2.11
CA LEU A 48 10.64 4.26 1.16
C LEU A 48 11.27 2.88 0.89
N HIS A 49 12.21 2.41 1.72
CA HIS A 49 12.92 1.14 1.49
C HIS A 49 11.95 -0.06 1.39
N HIS A 50 10.95 -0.18 2.28
CA HIS A 50 9.97 -1.26 2.18
C HIS A 50 9.16 -1.24 0.89
N PRO A 51 8.55 -0.12 0.46
CA PRO A 51 7.90 -0.04 -0.84
C PRO A 51 8.82 -0.35 -2.01
N VAL A 52 10.06 0.13 -1.98
CA VAL A 52 11.04 -0.10 -3.07
C VAL A 52 11.36 -1.58 -3.21
N MET A 53 11.63 -2.29 -2.10
CA MET A 53 11.90 -3.73 -2.15
C MET A 53 10.70 -4.52 -2.72
N GLY A 54 9.47 -4.18 -2.31
CA GLY A 54 8.27 -4.79 -2.87
C GLY A 54 8.12 -4.56 -4.38
N ILE A 55 8.37 -3.33 -4.84
CA ILE A 55 8.34 -2.97 -6.27
C ILE A 55 9.39 -3.75 -7.06
N VAL A 56 10.60 -3.88 -6.53
CA VAL A 56 11.71 -4.60 -7.19
C VAL A 56 11.35 -6.07 -7.34
N ILE A 57 10.96 -6.73 -6.25
CA ILE A 57 10.58 -8.16 -6.29
C ILE A 57 9.45 -8.36 -7.31
N GLN A 58 8.38 -7.57 -7.22
CA GLN A 58 7.23 -7.70 -8.12
C GLN A 58 7.63 -7.48 -9.59
N SER A 59 8.49 -6.49 -9.88
CA SER A 59 8.96 -6.21 -11.24
C SER A 59 9.82 -7.36 -11.81
N VAL A 60 10.60 -8.03 -10.98
CA VAL A 60 11.36 -9.22 -11.42
C VAL A 60 10.43 -10.40 -11.71
N LEU A 61 9.42 -10.59 -10.85
CA LEU A 61 8.43 -11.65 -11.04
C LEU A 61 7.52 -11.40 -12.25
N GLU A 62 7.24 -10.13 -12.56
CA GLU A 62 6.55 -9.75 -13.79
C GLU A 62 7.35 -10.14 -15.03
N ASP A 63 8.64 -9.78 -15.10
CA ASP A 63 9.52 -10.18 -16.19
C ASP A 63 9.67 -11.73 -16.24
N PHE A 64 9.73 -12.40 -15.08
CA PHE A 64 9.81 -13.86 -15.01
C PHE A 64 8.65 -14.55 -15.75
N TYR A 65 7.43 -14.02 -15.63
CA TYR A 65 6.27 -14.57 -16.33
C TYR A 65 6.15 -14.06 -17.76
N ASN A 66 6.37 -12.77 -18.01
CA ASN A 66 6.21 -12.15 -19.33
C ASN A 66 7.25 -12.65 -20.33
N ASP A 67 8.48 -12.88 -19.89
CA ASP A 67 9.59 -13.39 -20.70
C ASP A 67 9.68 -14.91 -20.67
N TYR A 68 8.73 -15.60 -20.06
CA TYR A 68 8.69 -17.06 -19.95
C TYR A 68 9.98 -17.66 -19.34
N LEU A 69 10.62 -16.97 -18.39
CA LEU A 69 11.90 -17.40 -17.82
C LEU A 69 11.80 -18.76 -17.13
N TRP A 70 10.63 -19.13 -16.65
CA TRP A 70 10.35 -20.42 -16.04
C TRP A 70 10.56 -21.62 -17.01
N LYS A 71 10.61 -21.40 -18.32
CA LYS A 71 10.94 -22.42 -19.34
C LYS A 71 12.44 -22.74 -19.39
N HIS A 72 13.30 -21.82 -18.95
CA HIS A 72 14.75 -21.92 -19.02
C HIS A 72 15.34 -22.28 -17.67
N GLN A 73 15.46 -23.60 -17.39
CA GLN A 73 15.90 -24.03 -16.06
C GLN A 73 17.41 -23.88 -15.83
N ALA A 74 18.24 -24.05 -16.86
CA ALA A 74 19.68 -23.89 -16.75
C ALA A 74 20.07 -22.42 -16.49
N GLY A 75 20.77 -22.16 -15.39
CA GLY A 75 21.20 -20.81 -14.99
C GLY A 75 20.08 -19.86 -14.58
N LEU A 76 18.85 -20.37 -14.40
CA LEU A 76 17.70 -19.51 -14.04
C LEU A 76 17.95 -18.72 -12.76
N MET A 77 18.49 -19.37 -11.71
CA MET A 77 18.70 -18.69 -10.42
C MET A 77 19.72 -17.56 -10.54
N ASP A 78 20.83 -17.77 -11.24
CA ASP A 78 21.85 -16.74 -11.48
C ASP A 78 21.28 -15.56 -12.31
N LYS A 79 20.45 -15.90 -13.30
CA LYS A 79 19.75 -14.88 -14.10
C LYS A 79 18.81 -14.05 -13.23
N LEU A 80 18.02 -14.67 -12.34
CA LEU A 80 17.11 -13.95 -11.44
C LEU A 80 17.86 -13.08 -10.43
N VAL A 81 18.96 -13.58 -9.87
CA VAL A 81 19.83 -12.80 -8.98
C VAL A 81 20.34 -11.54 -9.70
N ARG A 82 20.91 -11.69 -10.89
CA ARG A 82 21.40 -10.55 -11.68
C ARG A 82 20.28 -9.56 -12.01
N LEU A 83 19.15 -10.05 -12.52
CA LEU A 83 17.99 -9.20 -12.84
C LEU A 83 17.49 -8.43 -11.62
N THR A 84 17.46 -9.06 -10.44
CA THR A 84 17.05 -8.41 -9.19
C THR A 84 17.98 -7.25 -8.82
N LYS A 85 19.29 -7.44 -8.93
CA LYS A 85 20.29 -6.39 -8.69
C LYS A 85 20.15 -5.22 -9.67
N GLU A 86 19.97 -5.50 -10.94
CA GLU A 86 19.75 -4.49 -11.99
C GLU A 86 18.47 -3.68 -11.73
N LYS A 87 17.35 -4.36 -11.41
CA LYS A 87 16.07 -3.71 -11.07
C LYS A 87 16.16 -2.87 -9.78
N LEU A 88 16.87 -3.34 -8.75
CA LEU A 88 17.08 -2.57 -7.52
C LEU A 88 17.84 -1.27 -7.83
N THR A 89 18.98 -1.37 -8.49
CA THR A 89 19.80 -0.21 -8.86
C THR A 89 19.01 0.79 -9.71
N SER A 90 18.33 0.33 -10.75
CA SER A 90 17.52 1.19 -11.62
C SER A 90 16.31 1.82 -10.93
N THR A 91 15.74 1.13 -9.93
CA THR A 91 14.62 1.67 -9.15
C THR A 91 15.11 2.76 -8.20
N LEU A 92 16.21 2.53 -7.51
CA LEU A 92 16.81 3.52 -6.59
C LEU A 92 17.32 4.78 -7.29
N ALA A 93 17.71 4.69 -8.55
CA ALA A 93 18.09 5.85 -9.36
C ALA A 93 16.92 6.83 -9.62
N LYS A 94 15.68 6.43 -9.39
CA LYS A 94 14.50 7.31 -9.60
C LYS A 94 14.35 8.31 -8.45
N PRO A 95 14.31 9.63 -8.70
CA PRO A 95 14.33 10.68 -7.64
C PRO A 95 13.16 10.60 -6.65
N ARG A 96 12.07 9.93 -7.03
CA ARG A 96 10.88 9.75 -6.17
C ARG A 96 11.10 8.83 -4.99
N PHE A 97 12.12 7.97 -5.03
CA PHE A 97 12.40 7.01 -3.97
C PHE A 97 13.52 7.53 -3.06
N LYS A 98 13.10 8.06 -1.93
CA LYS A 98 14.05 8.52 -0.90
C LYS A 98 14.24 7.42 0.14
N ILE A 99 15.49 7.02 0.31
CA ILE A 99 15.87 5.99 1.28
C ILE A 99 16.62 6.66 2.43
N ASN A 100 16.27 6.31 3.64
CA ASN A 100 17.08 6.63 4.81
C ASN A 100 18.13 5.51 5.00
N TRP A 101 19.33 5.73 4.56
CA TRP A 101 20.43 4.77 4.61
C TRP A 101 20.95 4.48 6.03
N GLN A 102 20.44 5.19 7.05
CA GLN A 102 20.69 4.83 8.46
C GLN A 102 19.76 3.70 8.94
N GLU A 103 18.66 3.45 8.26
CA GLU A 103 17.70 2.40 8.61
C GLU A 103 18.00 1.05 7.95
N ILE A 104 18.66 1.06 6.78
CA ILE A 104 18.95 -0.13 6.00
C ILE A 104 20.11 0.15 5.04
N SER A 105 21.03 -0.80 4.82
CA SER A 105 22.07 -0.70 3.82
C SER A 105 21.60 -1.12 2.42
N PHE A 106 22.37 -0.76 1.39
CA PHE A 106 22.09 -1.22 0.03
C PHE A 106 22.21 -2.75 -0.07
N GLU A 107 23.24 -3.33 0.53
CA GLU A 107 23.52 -4.76 0.54
C GLU A 107 22.40 -5.54 1.24
N GLU A 108 21.87 -5.00 2.35
CA GLU A 108 20.72 -5.60 3.04
C GLU A 108 19.45 -5.55 2.17
N MET A 109 19.20 -4.43 1.49
CA MET A 109 18.08 -4.33 0.55
C MET A 109 18.23 -5.33 -0.62
N GLU A 110 19.44 -5.45 -1.17
CA GLU A 110 19.75 -6.38 -2.25
C GLU A 110 19.48 -7.82 -1.81
N THR A 111 20.01 -8.22 -0.67
CA THR A 111 19.81 -9.57 -0.10
C THR A 111 18.33 -9.87 0.07
N ILE A 112 17.57 -8.94 0.68
CA ILE A 112 16.13 -9.13 0.89
C ILE A 112 15.36 -9.27 -0.43
N CYS A 113 15.74 -8.50 -1.46
CA CYS A 113 15.08 -8.60 -2.77
C CYS A 113 15.40 -9.93 -3.45
N VAL A 114 16.66 -10.35 -3.43
CA VAL A 114 17.10 -11.62 -4.01
C VAL A 114 16.41 -12.80 -3.31
N ASP A 115 16.49 -12.86 -1.98
CA ASP A 115 15.86 -13.91 -1.18
C ASP A 115 14.34 -13.95 -1.40
N GLY A 116 13.71 -12.78 -1.54
CA GLY A 116 12.28 -12.68 -1.83
C GLY A 116 11.91 -13.29 -3.19
N VAL A 117 12.67 -13.00 -4.23
CA VAL A 117 12.46 -13.59 -5.57
C VAL A 117 12.68 -15.09 -5.56
N LEU A 118 13.80 -15.54 -4.99
CA LEU A 118 14.12 -16.98 -4.93
C LEU A 118 13.13 -17.75 -4.04
N GLY A 119 12.70 -17.15 -2.93
CA GLY A 119 11.66 -17.69 -2.03
C GLY A 119 10.32 -17.86 -2.73
N TYR A 120 9.90 -16.87 -3.53
CA TYR A 120 8.71 -16.99 -4.36
C TYR A 120 8.81 -18.17 -5.32
N ILE A 121 9.92 -18.29 -6.06
CA ILE A 121 10.11 -19.38 -7.03
C ILE A 121 10.08 -20.75 -6.33
N LYS A 122 10.71 -20.87 -5.16
CA LYS A 122 10.66 -22.10 -4.34
C LYS A 122 9.22 -22.47 -4.00
N THR A 123 8.44 -21.51 -3.52
CA THR A 123 7.03 -21.69 -3.15
C THR A 123 6.19 -22.09 -4.35
N MET A 124 6.33 -21.41 -5.49
CA MET A 124 5.56 -21.72 -6.70
C MET A 124 5.89 -23.08 -7.28
N LYS A 125 7.16 -23.53 -7.20
CA LYS A 125 7.57 -24.90 -7.57
C LYS A 125 6.89 -25.95 -6.69
N ALA A 126 6.90 -25.77 -5.37
CA ALA A 126 6.29 -26.69 -4.42
C ALA A 126 4.77 -26.86 -4.68
N HIS A 127 4.07 -25.77 -4.98
CA HIS A 127 2.65 -25.79 -5.31
C HIS A 127 2.35 -26.16 -6.78
N LYS A 128 3.36 -26.41 -7.61
CA LYS A 128 3.22 -26.66 -9.06
C LYS A 128 2.50 -25.51 -9.79
N PHE A 129 2.79 -24.26 -9.41
CA PHE A 129 2.16 -23.06 -9.96
C PHE A 129 2.99 -22.37 -11.04
N LEU A 130 4.08 -22.99 -11.52
CA LEU A 130 4.88 -22.47 -12.64
C LEU A 130 4.44 -23.12 -13.94
N GLY A 131 4.01 -22.30 -14.89
CA GLY A 131 3.56 -22.77 -16.20
C GLY A 131 2.85 -21.69 -17.02
N ASP A 132 2.48 -22.01 -18.26
CA ASP A 132 1.75 -21.11 -19.18
C ASP A 132 0.37 -20.68 -18.64
N TYR A 133 -0.15 -21.42 -17.66
CA TYR A 133 -1.40 -21.16 -16.96
C TYR A 133 -1.29 -20.08 -15.86
N ALA A 134 -0.08 -19.63 -15.55
CA ALA A 134 0.17 -18.60 -14.55
C ALA A 134 0.48 -17.25 -15.23
N LYS A 135 -0.10 -16.18 -14.71
CA LYS A 135 0.12 -14.79 -15.16
C LYS A 135 0.34 -13.88 -13.97
N SER A 136 1.22 -12.89 -14.13
CA SER A 136 1.43 -11.82 -13.16
C SER A 136 0.76 -10.51 -13.59
N GLU A 137 0.53 -9.60 -12.63
CA GLU A 137 0.04 -8.24 -12.84
C GLU A 137 -1.24 -8.15 -13.68
N VAL A 138 -2.21 -9.04 -13.42
CA VAL A 138 -3.42 -9.17 -14.22
C VAL A 138 -4.41 -8.08 -13.88
N GLU A 139 -4.69 -7.21 -14.85
CA GLU A 139 -5.71 -6.18 -14.69
C GLU A 139 -7.11 -6.79 -14.71
N LEU A 140 -7.93 -6.36 -13.76
CA LEU A 140 -9.31 -6.76 -13.56
C LEU A 140 -10.19 -5.53 -13.60
N PHE A 141 -11.29 -5.62 -14.35
CA PHE A 141 -12.22 -4.52 -14.47
C PHE A 141 -13.65 -5.02 -14.68
N GLY A 142 -14.61 -4.43 -13.99
CA GLY A 142 -16.01 -4.76 -14.20
C GLY A 142 -16.95 -3.78 -13.50
N TYR A 143 -18.24 -3.96 -13.67
CA TYR A 143 -19.26 -3.06 -13.16
C TYR A 143 -20.16 -3.78 -12.17
N VAL A 144 -20.33 -3.24 -10.95
CA VAL A 144 -21.38 -3.67 -10.02
C VAL A 144 -22.74 -3.18 -10.53
N ASP A 145 -22.77 -1.94 -11.01
CA ASP A 145 -23.88 -1.32 -11.72
C ASP A 145 -23.32 -0.28 -12.72
N LYS A 146 -24.17 0.25 -13.58
CA LYS A 146 -23.76 1.21 -14.66
C LYS A 146 -22.98 2.44 -14.15
N TYR A 147 -22.98 2.71 -12.84
CA TYR A 147 -22.32 3.87 -12.25
C TYR A 147 -21.18 3.51 -11.29
N LEU A 148 -20.89 2.23 -11.12
CA LEU A 148 -19.86 1.76 -10.19
C LEU A 148 -18.91 0.76 -10.85
N PRO A 149 -17.95 1.27 -11.66
CA PRO A 149 -16.85 0.46 -12.13
C PRO A 149 -15.90 0.14 -10.97
N LEU A 150 -15.55 -1.12 -10.84
CA LEU A 150 -14.52 -1.63 -9.96
C LEU A 150 -13.30 -2.02 -10.76
N GLY A 151 -12.11 -1.83 -10.18
CA GLY A 151 -10.86 -2.23 -10.76
C GLY A 151 -9.93 -2.86 -9.73
N GLY A 152 -9.04 -3.72 -10.20
CA GLY A 152 -7.99 -4.34 -9.44
C GLY A 152 -6.84 -4.75 -10.34
N ARG A 153 -5.71 -5.04 -9.75
CA ARG A 153 -4.59 -5.69 -10.40
C ARG A 153 -4.12 -6.78 -9.48
N ALA A 154 -4.37 -8.02 -9.88
CA ALA A 154 -3.97 -9.20 -9.11
C ALA A 154 -2.50 -9.50 -9.41
N ASP A 155 -1.69 -9.70 -8.38
CA ASP A 155 -0.27 -9.95 -8.55
C ASP A 155 -0.06 -11.25 -9.35
N PHE A 156 -0.83 -12.31 -9.02
CA PHE A 156 -0.74 -13.58 -9.75
C PHE A 156 -2.12 -14.24 -9.90
N ILE A 157 -2.40 -14.73 -11.09
CA ILE A 157 -3.55 -15.61 -11.39
C ILE A 157 -3.05 -16.87 -12.05
N ILE A 158 -3.37 -18.01 -11.45
CA ILE A 158 -3.03 -19.35 -11.93
C ILE A 158 -4.31 -20.06 -12.33
N ARG A 159 -4.40 -20.55 -13.58
CA ARG A 159 -5.57 -21.27 -14.11
C ARG A 159 -5.14 -22.66 -14.51
N ARG A 160 -5.53 -23.64 -13.72
CA ARG A 160 -5.23 -25.06 -13.94
C ARG A 160 -6.51 -25.87 -13.97
N ASP A 161 -6.54 -26.90 -14.79
CA ASP A 161 -7.72 -27.77 -14.94
C ASP A 161 -8.01 -28.58 -13.68
N ASP A 162 -6.95 -28.98 -12.95
CA ASP A 162 -7.05 -29.79 -11.73
C ASP A 162 -7.37 -28.99 -10.45
N THR A 163 -6.99 -27.72 -10.38
CA THR A 163 -7.14 -26.90 -9.17
C THR A 163 -8.00 -25.64 -9.37
N GLY A 164 -8.47 -25.44 -10.59
CA GLY A 164 -9.27 -24.27 -10.95
C GLY A 164 -8.46 -22.97 -11.00
N ILE A 165 -9.09 -21.88 -10.61
CA ILE A 165 -8.52 -20.53 -10.63
C ILE A 165 -8.01 -20.18 -9.24
N THR A 166 -6.70 -20.00 -9.11
CA THR A 166 -6.05 -19.53 -7.88
C THR A 166 -5.58 -18.09 -8.07
N MET A 167 -5.89 -17.21 -7.12
CA MET A 167 -5.41 -15.84 -7.11
C MET A 167 -4.51 -15.63 -5.88
N LEU A 168 -3.31 -15.08 -6.12
CA LEU A 168 -2.33 -14.82 -5.06
C LEU A 168 -1.94 -13.34 -5.05
N ASP A 169 -1.66 -12.83 -3.86
CA ASP A 169 -1.10 -11.51 -3.63
C ASP A 169 0.23 -11.65 -2.86
N GLY A 170 1.28 -11.03 -3.39
CA GLY A 170 2.63 -11.16 -2.88
C GLY A 170 2.94 -10.23 -1.71
N LYS A 171 3.55 -10.73 -0.67
CA LYS A 171 3.89 -9.96 0.53
C LYS A 171 5.35 -10.07 0.92
N ASN A 172 6.03 -8.92 1.05
CA ASN A 172 7.42 -8.81 1.51
C ASN A 172 7.51 -8.30 2.97
N SER A 173 6.57 -8.69 3.84
CA SER A 173 6.58 -8.26 5.24
C SER A 173 7.46 -9.15 6.11
N LYS A 174 8.14 -8.55 7.11
CA LYS A 174 8.84 -9.28 8.19
C LYS A 174 7.88 -10.00 9.16
N THR A 175 6.61 -9.64 9.15
CA THR A 175 5.62 -10.20 10.07
C THR A 175 4.38 -10.56 9.27
N LYS A 176 4.05 -11.84 9.24
CA LYS A 176 2.76 -12.32 8.73
C LYS A 176 1.62 -11.64 9.50
N MET A 177 0.42 -11.70 9.04
CA MET A 177 -0.79 -11.20 9.71
C MET A 177 -0.91 -9.68 9.89
N LYS A 178 0.18 -8.92 10.10
CA LYS A 178 0.10 -7.50 10.45
C LYS A 178 -0.30 -6.58 9.30
N TYR A 179 -0.04 -7.00 8.08
CA TYR A 179 -0.23 -6.19 6.86
C TYR A 179 -1.12 -6.87 5.83
N THR A 180 -1.80 -7.95 6.21
CA THR A 180 -2.74 -8.65 5.36
C THR A 180 -4.16 -8.24 5.70
N ASP A 181 -4.91 -7.91 4.66
CA ASP A 181 -6.35 -7.71 4.76
C ASP A 181 -7.02 -8.71 3.80
N PRO A 182 -7.68 -9.75 4.29
CA PRO A 182 -8.36 -10.74 3.45
C PRO A 182 -9.31 -10.12 2.42
N ASP A 183 -9.87 -8.96 2.74
CA ASP A 183 -10.79 -8.26 1.84
C ASP A 183 -10.08 -7.70 0.60
N GLN A 184 -8.76 -7.53 0.61
CA GLN A 184 -7.99 -7.20 -0.59
C GLN A 184 -8.11 -8.31 -1.64
N LEU A 185 -7.90 -9.56 -1.24
CA LEU A 185 -8.02 -10.72 -2.13
C LEU A 185 -9.48 -10.99 -2.53
N ARG A 186 -10.41 -10.84 -1.60
CA ARG A 186 -11.85 -10.92 -1.89
C ARG A 186 -12.30 -9.86 -2.88
N TRP A 187 -11.70 -8.65 -2.81
CA TRP A 187 -11.92 -7.60 -3.80
C TRP A 187 -11.44 -8.03 -5.19
N TYR A 188 -10.27 -8.62 -5.30
CA TYR A 188 -9.79 -9.16 -6.58
C TYR A 188 -10.67 -10.29 -7.09
N ALA A 189 -11.16 -11.16 -6.20
CA ALA A 189 -12.12 -12.20 -6.54
C ALA A 189 -13.44 -11.62 -7.07
N LEU A 190 -13.95 -10.55 -6.46
CA LEU A 190 -15.11 -9.81 -6.96
C LEU A 190 -14.84 -9.21 -8.35
N CYS A 191 -13.71 -8.50 -8.50
CA CYS A 191 -13.31 -7.93 -9.80
C CYS A 191 -13.14 -9.02 -10.86
N HIS A 192 -12.56 -10.16 -10.52
CA HIS A 192 -12.41 -11.30 -11.44
C HIS A 192 -13.79 -11.85 -11.89
N ALA A 193 -14.71 -12.01 -10.95
CA ALA A 193 -16.07 -12.45 -11.28
C ALA A 193 -16.80 -11.46 -12.19
N LEU A 194 -16.63 -10.17 -11.96
CA LEU A 194 -17.20 -9.11 -12.80
C LEU A 194 -16.55 -9.04 -14.19
N SER A 195 -15.23 -9.34 -14.30
CA SER A 195 -14.49 -9.31 -15.55
C SER A 195 -14.75 -10.53 -16.44
N TYR A 196 -14.84 -11.71 -15.83
CA TYR A 196 -14.82 -13.00 -16.53
C TYR A 196 -16.05 -13.88 -16.28
N GLY A 197 -16.99 -13.46 -15.44
CA GLY A 197 -18.18 -14.24 -15.08
C GLY A 197 -17.89 -15.47 -14.23
N LYS A 198 -16.67 -15.61 -13.73
CA LYS A 198 -16.23 -16.76 -12.91
C LYS A 198 -15.57 -16.31 -11.62
N PHE A 199 -15.92 -16.96 -10.52
CA PHE A 199 -15.21 -16.77 -9.26
C PHE A 199 -13.90 -17.57 -9.27
N PRO A 200 -12.83 -17.08 -8.62
CA PRO A 200 -11.69 -17.94 -8.34
C PRO A 200 -12.09 -19.05 -7.35
N ASP A 201 -11.35 -20.16 -7.40
CA ASP A 201 -11.57 -21.29 -6.51
C ASP A 201 -10.77 -21.14 -5.21
N ARG A 202 -9.60 -20.47 -5.30
CA ARG A 202 -8.67 -20.29 -4.17
C ARG A 202 -8.10 -18.87 -4.14
N LEU A 203 -7.94 -18.34 -2.92
CA LEU A 203 -7.27 -17.07 -2.66
C LEU A 203 -6.14 -17.28 -1.66
N GLY A 204 -5.02 -16.59 -1.81
CA GLY A 204 -3.93 -16.70 -0.86
C GLY A 204 -2.93 -15.56 -0.89
N PHE A 205 -2.25 -15.34 0.23
CA PHE A 205 -1.09 -14.46 0.31
C PHE A 205 0.18 -15.30 0.19
N VAL A 206 1.03 -15.01 -0.80
CA VAL A 206 2.33 -15.64 -0.94
C VAL A 206 3.40 -14.79 -0.25
N TRP A 207 4.15 -15.41 0.65
CA TRP A 207 5.13 -14.73 1.49
C TRP A 207 6.53 -14.88 0.91
N TYR A 208 7.11 -13.78 0.44
CA TYR A 208 8.44 -13.79 -0.15
C TYR A 208 9.54 -14.12 0.86
N ARG A 209 9.37 -13.71 2.13
CA ARG A 209 10.33 -13.94 3.22
C ARG A 209 10.12 -15.26 3.97
N TYR A 210 9.05 -15.98 3.68
CA TYR A 210 8.70 -17.24 4.30
C TYR A 210 8.41 -18.25 3.20
N PRO A 211 9.45 -18.64 2.42
CA PRO A 211 9.27 -19.57 1.31
C PRO A 211 8.82 -20.93 1.83
N TYR A 212 8.07 -21.66 1.03
CA TYR A 212 7.56 -22.97 1.38
C TYR A 212 8.66 -23.88 1.95
N GLU A 213 8.35 -24.55 3.06
CA GLU A 213 9.17 -25.57 3.73
C GLU A 213 8.29 -26.77 4.00
N GLU A 214 8.76 -27.94 3.52
CA GLU A 214 8.09 -29.22 3.76
C GLU A 214 8.09 -29.53 5.27
N GLY A 215 6.92 -29.89 5.81
CA GLY A 215 6.74 -30.11 7.25
C GLY A 215 6.48 -28.84 8.06
N ASN A 216 6.43 -27.66 7.44
CA ASN A 216 6.13 -26.39 8.07
C ASN A 216 5.17 -25.52 7.21
N GLU A 217 4.22 -26.17 6.54
CA GLU A 217 3.32 -25.54 5.57
C GLU A 217 2.39 -24.50 6.19
N GLU A 218 2.08 -24.63 7.48
CA GLU A 218 1.21 -23.68 8.20
C GLU A 218 1.90 -22.32 8.41
N GLU A 219 3.23 -22.31 8.51
CA GLU A 219 4.00 -21.09 8.77
C GLU A 219 4.72 -20.55 7.53
N THR A 220 4.76 -21.30 6.44
CA THR A 220 5.54 -20.95 5.25
C THR A 220 4.71 -21.00 3.96
N GLY A 221 5.24 -20.42 2.88
CA GLY A 221 4.64 -20.48 1.56
C GLY A 221 3.42 -19.58 1.37
N VAL A 222 2.23 -20.15 1.41
CA VAL A 222 0.97 -19.46 1.09
C VAL A 222 -0.02 -19.55 2.24
N ASP A 223 -0.49 -18.40 2.71
CA ASP A 223 -1.60 -18.34 3.64
C ASP A 223 -2.91 -18.31 2.84
N TRP A 224 -3.68 -19.37 2.91
CA TRP A 224 -4.94 -19.50 2.20
C TRP A 224 -6.06 -18.73 2.89
N ILE A 225 -6.90 -18.06 2.08
CA ILE A 225 -8.00 -17.23 2.56
C ILE A 225 -9.31 -17.85 2.14
N GLU A 226 -10.14 -18.15 3.12
CA GLU A 226 -11.52 -18.55 2.87
C GLU A 226 -12.37 -17.38 2.45
N PHE A 227 -13.29 -17.61 1.53
CA PHE A 227 -14.26 -16.63 1.11
C PHE A 227 -15.56 -17.29 0.61
N THR A 228 -16.64 -16.54 0.66
CA THR A 228 -17.96 -16.95 0.21
C THR A 228 -18.54 -15.93 -0.76
N ARG A 229 -19.57 -16.31 -1.50
CA ARG A 229 -20.32 -15.34 -2.31
C ARG A 229 -20.94 -14.22 -1.49
N ARG A 230 -21.22 -14.47 -0.21
CA ARG A 230 -21.74 -13.47 0.73
C ARG A 230 -20.69 -12.39 1.00
N ASP A 231 -19.44 -12.77 1.25
CA ASP A 231 -18.34 -11.82 1.46
C ASP A 231 -18.17 -10.88 0.26
N LEU A 232 -18.26 -11.43 -0.96
CA LEU A 232 -18.15 -10.62 -2.18
C LEU A 232 -19.34 -9.68 -2.36
N LYS A 233 -20.55 -10.12 -2.01
CA LYS A 233 -21.74 -9.27 -2.01
C LYS A 233 -21.63 -8.12 -0.98
N GLU A 234 -21.11 -8.41 0.20
CA GLU A 234 -20.87 -7.40 1.23
C GLU A 234 -19.83 -6.37 0.77
N LEU A 235 -18.75 -6.80 0.10
CA LEU A 235 -17.78 -5.88 -0.50
C LEU A 235 -18.42 -4.99 -1.59
N ALA A 236 -19.26 -5.55 -2.45
CA ALA A 236 -19.98 -4.76 -3.44
C ALA A 236 -20.88 -3.70 -2.79
N GLN A 237 -21.58 -4.05 -1.69
CA GLN A 237 -22.40 -3.10 -0.92
C GLN A 237 -21.54 -2.00 -0.27
N ARG A 238 -20.37 -2.35 0.29
CA ARG A 238 -19.40 -1.38 0.83
C ARG A 238 -18.94 -0.42 -0.27
N ALA A 239 -18.62 -0.94 -1.46
CA ALA A 239 -18.24 -0.14 -2.61
C ALA A 239 -19.36 0.85 -3.04
N GLN A 240 -20.62 0.42 -3.04
CA GLN A 240 -21.78 1.27 -3.30
C GLN A 240 -21.92 2.37 -2.23
N LYS A 241 -21.76 2.03 -0.95
CA LYS A 241 -21.80 3.00 0.16
C LYS A 241 -20.69 4.06 0.04
N VAL A 242 -19.47 3.62 -0.25
CA VAL A 242 -18.33 4.54 -0.49
C VAL A 242 -18.61 5.45 -1.68
N ARG A 243 -19.08 4.90 -2.80
CA ARG A 243 -19.44 5.69 -3.98
C ARG A 243 -20.52 6.73 -3.69
N LYS A 244 -21.55 6.35 -2.92
CA LYS A 244 -22.58 7.29 -2.48
C LYS A 244 -22.00 8.44 -1.63
N GLY A 245 -21.10 8.13 -0.69
CA GLY A 245 -20.40 9.12 0.12
C GLY A 245 -19.53 10.05 -0.72
N GLN A 246 -18.76 9.51 -1.65
CA GLN A 246 -17.92 10.27 -2.58
C GLN A 246 -18.73 11.23 -3.43
N ARG A 247 -19.88 10.81 -3.96
CA ARG A 247 -20.78 11.66 -4.76
C ARG A 247 -21.46 12.75 -3.94
N ALA A 248 -21.70 12.48 -2.68
CA ALA A 248 -22.24 13.46 -1.73
C ALA A 248 -21.14 14.34 -1.09
N GLU A 249 -19.88 14.22 -1.58
CA GLU A 249 -18.70 14.95 -1.11
C GLU A 249 -18.46 14.87 0.40
N LYS A 250 -18.82 13.74 0.99
CA LYS A 250 -18.63 13.46 2.41
C LYS A 250 -17.21 13.00 2.68
N PHE A 251 -16.33 13.96 2.99
CA PHE A 251 -14.91 13.72 3.24
C PHE A 251 -14.48 14.13 4.65
N ASP A 252 -15.37 13.98 5.62
CA ASP A 252 -15.09 14.30 7.01
C ASP A 252 -13.94 13.47 7.56
N PRO A 253 -13.04 14.07 8.35
CA PRO A 253 -11.94 13.34 8.97
C PRO A 253 -12.43 12.40 10.09
N THR A 254 -11.79 11.26 10.20
CA THR A 254 -11.96 10.32 11.33
C THR A 254 -10.66 10.18 12.11
N PRO A 255 -10.27 11.16 12.93
CA PRO A 255 -8.95 11.29 13.52
C PRO A 255 -8.75 10.36 14.74
N VAL A 256 -8.99 9.06 14.60
CA VAL A 256 -8.72 8.08 15.66
C VAL A 256 -7.30 7.53 15.56
N ALA A 257 -6.68 7.19 16.70
CA ALA A 257 -5.28 6.74 16.74
C ALA A 257 -5.00 5.56 15.78
N LYS A 258 -5.90 4.59 15.71
CA LYS A 258 -5.80 3.43 14.82
C LYS A 258 -5.71 3.85 13.35
N ASN A 259 -6.53 4.82 12.92
CA ASN A 259 -6.57 5.29 11.54
C ASN A 259 -5.37 6.16 11.18
N CYS A 260 -4.89 6.97 12.15
CA CYS A 260 -3.84 7.96 11.89
C CYS A 260 -2.42 7.40 11.96
N ARG A 261 -2.17 6.31 12.70
CA ARG A 261 -0.83 5.75 12.92
C ARG A 261 0.00 5.56 11.65
N PHE A 262 -0.65 5.22 10.53
CA PHE A 262 0.00 4.99 9.24
C PHE A 262 -0.55 5.92 8.15
N CYS A 263 -1.10 7.07 8.54
CA CYS A 263 -1.60 8.06 7.60
C CYS A 263 -0.44 8.94 7.11
N ASP A 264 -0.26 9.01 5.81
CA ASP A 264 0.79 9.85 5.20
C ASP A 264 0.60 11.34 5.48
N PHE A 265 -0.58 11.74 5.95
CA PHE A 265 -0.95 13.13 6.20
C PHE A 265 -1.08 13.47 7.70
N GLU A 266 -0.64 12.58 8.60
CA GLU A 266 -0.83 12.77 10.04
C GLU A 266 -0.21 14.08 10.54
N SER A 267 0.99 14.44 10.06
CA SER A 267 1.74 15.63 10.47
C SER A 267 1.06 16.96 10.08
N VAL A 268 0.26 16.95 9.01
CA VAL A 268 -0.43 18.15 8.48
C VAL A 268 -1.95 18.14 8.71
N CYS A 269 -2.46 17.19 9.50
CA CYS A 269 -3.88 17.01 9.76
C CYS A 269 -4.31 17.73 11.03
N GLU A 270 -4.91 18.92 10.92
CA GLU A 270 -5.37 19.70 12.07
C GLU A 270 -6.34 18.94 13.00
N PRO A 271 -7.38 18.23 12.54
CA PRO A 271 -8.22 17.42 13.41
C PRO A 271 -7.45 16.41 14.25
N ARG A 272 -6.34 15.87 13.72
CA ARG A 272 -5.47 14.96 14.47
C ARG A 272 -4.63 15.66 15.52
N LYS A 273 -4.13 16.85 15.23
CA LYS A 273 -3.38 17.67 16.19
C LYS A 273 -4.26 18.04 17.39
N VAL A 274 -5.48 18.52 17.13
CA VAL A 274 -6.47 18.82 18.17
C VAL A 274 -6.77 17.60 19.04
N GLN A 275 -6.99 16.42 18.42
CA GLN A 275 -7.23 15.18 19.16
C GLN A 275 -6.03 14.79 20.04
N ARG A 276 -4.79 14.93 19.53
CA ARG A 276 -3.57 14.64 20.31
C ARG A 276 -3.46 15.55 21.52
N ALA A 277 -3.71 16.84 21.34
CA ALA A 277 -3.69 17.80 22.44
C ALA A 277 -4.72 17.44 23.53
N ALA A 278 -5.98 17.17 23.13
CA ALA A 278 -7.02 16.74 24.04
C ALA A 278 -6.69 15.44 24.80
N ASN A 279 -6.13 14.46 24.10
CA ASN A 279 -5.69 13.20 24.74
C ASN A 279 -4.51 13.40 25.70
N SER A 280 -3.57 14.30 25.38
CA SER A 280 -2.46 14.67 26.25
C SER A 280 -2.95 15.36 27.53
N ALA A 281 -3.88 16.32 27.39
CA ALA A 281 -4.51 17.00 28.52
C ALA A 281 -5.25 16.03 29.45
N LYS A 282 -6.04 15.09 28.88
CA LYS A 282 -6.71 14.03 29.65
C LYS A 282 -5.71 13.15 30.43
N ARG A 283 -4.59 12.77 29.80
CA ARG A 283 -3.54 11.96 30.44
C ARG A 283 -2.85 12.70 31.56
N ARG A 284 -2.50 13.98 31.37
CA ARG A 284 -1.91 14.85 32.43
C ARG A 284 -2.85 14.97 33.62
N LYS A 285 -4.13 15.25 33.39
CA LYS A 285 -5.14 15.31 34.45
C LYS A 285 -5.24 13.99 35.22
N LYS A 286 -5.16 12.83 34.55
CA LYS A 286 -5.22 11.51 35.21
C LYS A 286 -4.03 11.23 36.12
N VAL A 287 -2.86 11.77 35.83
CA VAL A 287 -1.62 11.56 36.61
C VAL A 287 -1.29 12.77 37.50
N GLY A 288 -2.20 13.70 37.73
CA GLY A 288 -2.03 14.84 38.61
C GLY A 288 -1.04 15.92 38.11
N LEU A 289 -0.67 15.90 36.85
CA LEU A 289 0.23 16.89 36.24
C LEU A 289 -0.55 18.11 35.76
N PRO A 290 0.01 19.35 35.86
CA PRO A 290 -0.67 20.56 35.40
C PRO A 290 -1.00 20.45 33.90
N VAL A 291 -2.24 20.78 33.55
CA VAL A 291 -2.66 20.97 32.16
C VAL A 291 -2.07 22.30 31.71
N VAL A 292 -1.17 22.25 30.73
CA VAL A 292 -0.69 23.49 30.10
C VAL A 292 -1.85 24.00 29.23
N GLU A 293 -2.60 24.95 29.77
CA GLU A 293 -3.52 25.76 28.99
C GLU A 293 -2.66 26.81 28.29
N ASP A 294 -2.12 26.47 27.13
CA ASP A 294 -1.73 27.46 26.13
C ASP A 294 -1.11 26.77 24.92
N TYR A 295 -1.90 26.70 23.90
CA TYR A 295 -1.41 26.98 22.57
C TYR A 295 -2.39 28.00 21.94
N SER A 296 -2.39 29.22 22.44
CA SER A 296 -2.78 30.38 21.67
C SER A 296 -1.79 30.46 20.50
N GLY A 297 -2.32 30.41 19.27
CA GLY A 297 -1.53 30.45 18.05
C GLY A 297 -0.54 31.62 18.01
N PRO A 298 0.30 31.69 17.00
CA PRO A 298 1.42 32.63 16.97
C PRO A 298 0.91 34.06 17.13
N THR A 299 1.11 34.62 18.31
CA THR A 299 1.14 36.06 18.51
C THR A 299 2.26 36.58 17.64
N GLU A 300 1.94 37.56 16.83
CA GLU A 300 2.87 38.29 15.96
C GLU A 300 4.18 38.54 16.71
N LEU A 301 5.25 37.91 16.23
CA LEU A 301 6.62 38.27 16.63
C LEU A 301 6.86 39.67 16.07
N GLY A 302 6.66 40.69 16.91
CA GLY A 302 7.12 42.04 16.64
C GLY A 302 8.64 41.98 16.38
N PHE A 303 9.04 42.25 15.16
CA PHE A 303 10.41 42.52 14.83
C PHE A 303 10.81 43.83 15.48
N GLY A 304 11.36 43.76 16.72
CA GLY A 304 12.09 44.85 17.32
C GLY A 304 13.27 45.21 16.45
N SER A 305 13.29 46.43 15.98
CA SER A 305 14.39 47.05 15.23
C SER A 305 15.71 46.89 15.97
N ILE A 306 16.60 46.05 15.44
CA ILE A 306 18.00 46.00 15.87
C ILE A 306 18.68 47.26 15.38
N GLN A 307 18.89 48.22 16.29
CA GLN A 307 19.76 49.36 16.09
C GLN A 307 21.23 48.84 16.00
N SER A 308 21.88 49.04 14.85
CA SER A 308 23.29 48.78 14.70
C SER A 308 24.09 49.78 15.56
N PRO A 309 25.10 49.36 16.30
CA PRO A 309 25.99 50.28 16.99
C PRO A 309 26.88 51.00 15.97
N ALA A 310 26.86 52.34 16.06
CA ALA A 310 27.71 53.22 15.28
C ALA A 310 29.19 52.91 15.50
N GLY A 311 29.94 52.74 14.42
CA GLY A 311 31.38 52.62 14.43
C GLY A 311 32.07 53.91 14.93
N SER A 312 32.91 53.73 15.96
CA SER A 312 33.93 54.75 16.29
C SER A 312 35.23 54.37 15.58
N GLY A 313 35.61 55.20 14.61
CA GLY A 313 36.91 55.12 14.04
C GLY A 313 38.00 55.57 15.02
N LYS A 314 39.21 55.08 14.82
CA LYS A 314 40.47 55.81 14.93
C LYS A 314 41.64 54.94 14.50
N LYS A 315 42.31 55.53 13.56
CA LYS A 315 43.71 55.50 13.09
C LYS A 315 44.12 54.28 12.27
#